data_8e34b3c02d082d0e95c844e4934a3506
#
_entry.id   8e34b3c02d082d0e95c844e4934a3506
#
_cell.length_a   1.000
_cell.length_b   1.000
_cell.length_c   1.000
_cell.angle_alpha   90.00
_cell.angle_beta   90.00
_cell.angle_gamma   90.00
#
_symmetry.space_group_name_H-M   'P 1'
#
loop_
_entity.id
_entity.type
_entity.pdbx_description
1 polymer ?
#
loop_
_entity_poly.entity_id
_entity_poly.type
_entity_poly.pdbx_seq_one_letter_code
_entity_poly.pdbx_strand_id
1 'polypeptide(L)'
;MGVDAPELDQSCTRDGQQWACGEDAAAQLRSLVEGQRVTCQGQGTDAYGRLLAICHANGLELGATMVEYGWATAYRSYSSAYIGHEHRARSARQGIWRSEFILPEHHRIAKAEAAAPRDPQAQPASRQTRAQATNQAHQGCTIKGNRSRRGDWIYHLPGMQYYEDTRAEEIFCSEAQARAAGYRRSKV
;
A
#
# COMPACT_ATOMS: atom_id res chain seq x y z
N MET A 1 -9.61 1.30 10.92
CA MET A 1 -9.48 -0.09 10.44
C MET A 1 -9.42 -0.08 8.92
N GLY A 2 -8.56 -0.92 8.29
CA GLY A 2 -8.43 -0.96 6.81
C GLY A 2 -7.65 0.19 6.17
N VAL A 3 -6.87 0.92 6.95
CA VAL A 3 -6.01 2.02 6.52
C VAL A 3 -4.60 1.73 6.99
N ASP A 4 -3.60 2.04 6.16
CA ASP A 4 -2.18 1.90 6.45
C ASP A 4 -1.45 3.17 6.03
N ALA A 5 -0.89 3.90 6.98
CA ALA A 5 -0.17 5.15 6.75
C ALA A 5 1.35 4.89 6.73
N PRO A 6 2.14 5.73 6.04
CA PRO A 6 3.59 5.69 6.17
C PRO A 6 4.01 5.70 7.65
N GLU A 7 5.01 4.88 7.98
CA GLU A 7 5.58 4.88 9.31
C GLU A 7 6.26 6.24 9.59
N LEU A 8 6.31 6.65 10.85
CA LEU A 8 6.84 7.98 11.21
C LEU A 8 8.27 8.22 10.68
N ASP A 9 9.07 7.16 10.63
CA ASP A 9 10.44 7.17 10.12
C ASP A 9 10.56 6.82 8.63
N GLN A 10 9.43 6.67 7.93
CA GLN A 10 9.44 6.33 6.52
C GLN A 10 9.73 7.56 5.67
N SER A 11 10.67 7.40 4.71
CA SER A 11 10.96 8.38 3.68
C SER A 11 10.38 7.95 2.34
N CYS A 12 9.99 8.95 1.55
CA CYS A 12 9.59 8.83 0.15
C CYS A 12 10.58 9.61 -0.73
N THR A 13 10.54 9.42 -2.04
CA THR A 13 11.36 10.18 -2.99
C THR A 13 10.46 11.02 -3.89
N ARG A 14 10.66 12.33 -3.91
CA ARG A 14 9.94 13.25 -4.78
C ARG A 14 10.96 14.09 -5.54
N ASP A 15 10.85 14.09 -6.88
CA ASP A 15 11.75 14.83 -7.77
C ASP A 15 13.24 14.50 -7.51
N GLY A 16 13.54 13.24 -7.19
CA GLY A 16 14.88 12.76 -6.87
C GLY A 16 15.39 13.12 -5.47
N GLN A 17 14.60 13.80 -4.64
CA GLN A 17 14.96 14.18 -3.27
C GLN A 17 14.21 13.35 -2.24
N GLN A 18 14.90 12.98 -1.16
CA GLN A 18 14.26 12.33 -0.02
C GLN A 18 13.35 13.32 0.72
N TRP A 19 12.19 12.80 1.14
CA TRP A 19 11.15 13.54 1.82
C TRP A 19 10.60 12.69 2.97
N ALA A 20 10.48 13.29 4.16
CA ALA A 20 9.97 12.64 5.38
C ALA A 20 8.43 12.49 5.31
N CYS A 21 7.96 11.65 4.39
CA CYS A 21 6.51 11.48 4.13
C CYS A 21 5.74 10.88 5.31
N GLY A 22 6.40 10.12 6.19
CA GLY A 22 5.81 9.59 7.41
C GLY A 22 5.51 10.70 8.43
N GLU A 23 6.43 11.65 8.59
CA GLU A 23 6.22 12.82 9.46
C GLU A 23 5.08 13.69 8.96
N ASP A 24 5.01 13.92 7.64
CA ASP A 24 3.94 14.71 7.02
C ASP A 24 2.58 14.01 7.14
N ALA A 25 2.52 12.69 6.97
CA ALA A 25 1.28 11.93 7.19
C ALA A 25 0.81 12.04 8.65
N ALA A 26 1.73 11.94 9.61
CA ALA A 26 1.42 12.12 11.03
C ALA A 26 0.97 13.57 11.34
N ALA A 27 1.62 14.58 10.74
CA ALA A 27 1.23 15.98 10.87
C ALA A 27 -0.18 16.23 10.31
N GLN A 28 -0.50 15.62 9.17
CA GLN A 28 -1.83 15.71 8.57
C GLN A 28 -2.90 15.11 9.47
N LEU A 29 -2.69 13.92 10.04
CA LEU A 29 -3.63 13.35 11.00
C LEU A 29 -3.78 14.25 12.23
N ARG A 30 -2.68 14.77 12.76
CA ARG A 30 -2.69 15.71 13.89
C ARG A 30 -3.57 16.92 13.59
N SER A 31 -3.43 17.52 12.42
CA SER A 31 -4.24 18.70 12.03
C SER A 31 -5.74 18.42 11.95
N LEU A 32 -6.12 17.16 11.65
CA LEU A 32 -7.52 16.75 11.61
C LEU A 32 -8.14 16.56 13.00
N VAL A 33 -7.32 16.26 14.02
CA VAL A 33 -7.81 15.92 15.37
C VAL A 33 -7.51 16.99 16.41
N GLU A 34 -6.57 17.87 16.16
CA GLU A 34 -6.15 18.90 17.12
C GLU A 34 -7.30 19.83 17.45
N GLY A 35 -7.59 19.98 18.75
CA GLY A 35 -8.71 20.78 19.23
C GLY A 35 -10.10 20.21 18.94
N GLN A 36 -10.20 19.03 18.33
CA GLN A 36 -11.47 18.39 17.97
C GLN A 36 -11.85 17.30 18.96
N ARG A 37 -13.17 17.10 19.12
CA ARG A 37 -13.67 15.89 19.79
C ARG A 37 -13.59 14.73 18.80
N VAL A 38 -12.78 13.72 19.11
CA VAL A 38 -12.69 12.48 18.34
C VAL A 38 -13.65 11.45 18.95
N THR A 39 -14.50 10.86 18.12
CA THR A 39 -15.38 9.76 18.49
C THR A 39 -15.04 8.52 17.67
N CYS A 40 -14.89 7.37 18.31
CA CYS A 40 -14.51 6.14 17.64
C CYS A 40 -15.57 5.06 17.91
N GLN A 41 -15.96 4.34 16.86
CA GLN A 41 -16.84 3.18 16.93
C GLN A 41 -16.01 1.92 16.77
N GLY A 42 -15.96 1.09 17.82
CA GLY A 42 -15.23 -0.17 17.83
C GLY A 42 -15.86 -1.19 16.87
N GLN A 43 -15.00 -1.93 16.17
CA GLN A 43 -15.35 -3.01 15.24
C GLN A 43 -14.76 -4.35 15.68
N GLY A 44 -14.19 -4.43 16.90
CA GLY A 44 -13.50 -5.58 17.44
C GLY A 44 -12.05 -5.27 17.81
N THR A 45 -11.25 -6.31 18.00
CA THR A 45 -9.82 -6.20 18.32
C THR A 45 -8.99 -6.98 17.31
N ASP A 46 -7.75 -6.55 17.09
CA ASP A 46 -6.77 -7.31 16.30
C ASP A 46 -6.10 -8.44 17.13
N ALA A 47 -5.21 -9.20 16.49
CA ALA A 47 -4.48 -10.29 17.14
C ALA A 47 -3.57 -9.85 18.31
N TYR A 48 -3.33 -8.56 18.44
CA TYR A 48 -2.51 -7.96 19.50
C TYR A 48 -3.38 -7.30 20.59
N GLY A 49 -4.73 -7.45 20.52
CA GLY A 49 -5.67 -6.85 21.47
C GLY A 49 -5.92 -5.35 21.25
N ARG A 50 -5.46 -4.75 20.13
CA ARG A 50 -5.71 -3.34 19.83
C ARG A 50 -7.13 -3.17 19.28
N LEU A 51 -7.85 -2.16 19.78
CA LEU A 51 -9.19 -1.85 19.29
C LEU A 51 -9.14 -1.45 17.81
N LEU A 52 -9.88 -2.18 17.00
CA LEU A 52 -10.15 -1.81 15.61
C LEU A 52 -11.38 -0.90 15.60
N ALA A 53 -11.23 0.33 15.14
CA ALA A 53 -12.30 1.32 15.18
C ALA A 53 -12.35 2.19 13.92
N ILE A 54 -13.52 2.74 13.66
CA ILE A 54 -13.73 3.84 12.73
C ILE A 54 -13.87 5.11 13.56
N CYS A 55 -13.03 6.10 13.32
CA CYS A 55 -12.97 7.33 14.10
C CYS A 55 -13.38 8.53 13.26
N HIS A 56 -14.09 9.45 13.91
CA HIS A 56 -14.59 10.69 13.33
C HIS A 56 -14.15 11.88 14.15
N ALA A 57 -13.83 12.97 13.48
CA ALA A 57 -13.61 14.28 14.05
C ALA A 57 -14.25 15.32 13.14
N ASN A 58 -14.98 16.28 13.73
CA ASN A 58 -15.65 17.36 13.00
C ASN A 58 -16.51 16.88 11.80
N GLY A 59 -17.21 15.76 11.98
CA GLY A 59 -18.05 15.15 10.94
C GLY A 59 -17.30 14.38 9.84
N LEU A 60 -15.98 14.33 9.88
CA LEU A 60 -15.15 13.61 8.91
C LEU A 60 -14.74 12.25 9.47
N GLU A 61 -14.83 11.20 8.66
CA GLU A 61 -14.20 9.92 8.96
C GLU A 61 -12.70 10.03 8.72
N LEU A 62 -11.90 9.89 9.78
CA LEU A 62 -10.46 10.13 9.73
C LEU A 62 -9.73 9.20 8.75
N GLY A 63 -10.09 7.90 8.74
CA GLY A 63 -9.47 6.93 7.84
C GLY A 63 -9.73 7.24 6.37
N ALA A 64 -11.00 7.49 6.01
CA ALA A 64 -11.38 7.87 4.65
C ALA A 64 -10.69 9.17 4.22
N THR A 65 -10.64 10.17 5.11
CA THR A 65 -10.00 11.46 4.83
C THR A 65 -8.50 11.30 4.58
N MET A 66 -7.80 10.54 5.42
CA MET A 66 -6.37 10.29 5.25
C MET A 66 -6.07 9.60 3.91
N VAL A 67 -6.88 8.60 3.53
CA VAL A 67 -6.70 7.90 2.25
C VAL A 67 -7.07 8.78 1.06
N GLU A 68 -8.17 9.56 1.13
CA GLU A 68 -8.63 10.45 0.07
C GLU A 68 -7.60 11.54 -0.25
N TYR A 69 -6.96 12.11 0.77
CA TYR A 69 -5.90 13.10 0.60
C TYR A 69 -4.51 12.50 0.36
N GLY A 70 -4.43 11.17 0.25
CA GLY A 70 -3.20 10.46 -0.09
C GLY A 70 -2.15 10.42 1.02
N TRP A 71 -2.57 10.50 2.28
CA TRP A 71 -1.68 10.40 3.45
C TRP A 71 -1.69 9.01 4.09
N ALA A 72 -2.51 8.11 3.53
CA ALA A 72 -2.54 6.71 3.88
C ALA A 72 -2.96 5.89 2.65
N THR A 73 -2.74 4.59 2.71
CA THR A 73 -3.17 3.61 1.71
C THR A 73 -4.34 2.79 2.23
N ALA A 74 -5.13 2.23 1.33
CA ALA A 74 -6.14 1.25 1.68
C ALA A 74 -5.47 -0.08 2.04
N TYR A 75 -5.65 -0.54 3.29
CA TYR A 75 -5.09 -1.80 3.75
C TYR A 75 -6.01 -2.96 3.36
N ARG A 76 -5.83 -3.45 2.15
CA ARG A 76 -6.73 -4.39 1.47
C ARG A 76 -6.88 -5.73 2.17
N SER A 77 -5.86 -6.18 2.89
CA SER A 77 -5.90 -7.40 3.70
C SER A 77 -6.98 -7.34 4.81
N TYR A 78 -7.41 -6.13 5.20
CA TYR A 78 -8.39 -5.92 6.25
C TYR A 78 -9.73 -5.42 5.76
N SER A 79 -9.78 -4.61 4.69
CA SER A 79 -11.02 -4.01 4.22
C SER A 79 -10.89 -3.49 2.79
N SER A 80 -11.98 -3.59 2.03
CA SER A 80 -12.12 -2.96 0.71
C SER A 80 -12.73 -1.55 0.76
N ALA A 81 -13.15 -1.08 1.95
CA ALA A 81 -13.92 0.16 2.10
C ALA A 81 -13.20 1.41 1.55
N TYR A 82 -11.88 1.44 1.63
CA TYR A 82 -11.08 2.63 1.25
C TYR A 82 -10.45 2.55 -0.14
N ILE A 83 -10.67 1.46 -0.90
CA ILE A 83 -10.08 1.29 -2.24
C ILE A 83 -10.50 2.42 -3.18
N GLY A 84 -11.78 2.83 -3.14
CA GLY A 84 -12.28 3.94 -3.95
C GLY A 84 -11.64 5.28 -3.60
N HIS A 85 -11.39 5.54 -2.32
CA HIS A 85 -10.70 6.74 -1.83
C HIS A 85 -9.25 6.75 -2.31
N GLU A 86 -8.54 5.64 -2.13
CA GLU A 86 -7.17 5.49 -2.62
C GLU A 86 -7.07 5.69 -4.13
N HIS A 87 -8.01 5.13 -4.89
CA HIS A 87 -8.03 5.28 -6.34
C HIS A 87 -8.16 6.76 -6.77
N ARG A 88 -9.01 7.55 -6.09
CA ARG A 88 -9.12 8.99 -6.33
C ARG A 88 -7.83 9.72 -5.97
N ALA A 89 -7.25 9.43 -4.80
CA ALA A 89 -5.99 10.02 -4.36
C ALA A 89 -4.83 9.74 -5.34
N ARG A 90 -4.70 8.50 -5.80
CA ARG A 90 -3.72 8.09 -6.81
C ARG A 90 -3.92 8.84 -8.13
N SER A 91 -5.15 8.87 -8.64
CA SER A 91 -5.47 9.53 -9.92
C SER A 91 -5.22 11.04 -9.88
N ALA A 92 -5.48 11.68 -8.74
CA ALA A 92 -5.23 13.09 -8.51
C ALA A 92 -3.79 13.39 -8.04
N ARG A 93 -2.94 12.38 -7.88
CA ARG A 93 -1.58 12.50 -7.33
C ARG A 93 -1.55 13.26 -5.99
N GLN A 94 -2.45 12.92 -5.09
CA GLN A 94 -2.52 13.53 -3.76
C GLN A 94 -1.47 12.95 -2.82
N GLY A 95 -0.98 13.76 -1.89
CA GLY A 95 -0.10 13.35 -0.81
C GLY A 95 1.11 12.53 -1.29
N ILE A 96 1.26 11.31 -0.79
CA ILE A 96 2.37 10.40 -1.16
C ILE A 96 2.30 9.92 -2.60
N TRP A 97 1.14 9.96 -3.26
CA TRP A 97 0.96 9.48 -4.64
C TRP A 97 1.63 10.37 -5.71
N ARG A 98 2.20 11.51 -5.32
CA ARG A 98 3.09 12.33 -6.17
C ARG A 98 4.57 12.02 -5.99
N SER A 99 4.90 10.99 -5.24
CA SER A 99 6.26 10.56 -4.95
C SER A 99 6.44 9.07 -5.26
N GLU A 100 7.68 8.62 -5.25
CA GLU A 100 8.03 7.20 -5.21
C GLU A 100 8.13 6.78 -3.74
N PHE A 101 7.44 5.71 -3.38
CA PHE A 101 7.46 5.15 -2.02
C PHE A 101 7.20 3.65 -2.05
N ILE A 102 7.61 2.97 -1.00
CA ILE A 102 7.21 1.59 -0.75
C ILE A 102 5.96 1.60 0.14
N LEU A 103 5.11 0.59 -0.01
CA LEU A 103 3.93 0.49 0.84
C LEU A 103 4.33 0.39 2.32
N PRO A 104 3.57 1.01 3.25
CA PRO A 104 3.92 1.02 4.67
C PRO A 104 4.14 -0.37 5.25
N GLU A 105 3.32 -1.36 4.87
CA GLU A 105 3.52 -2.76 5.27
C GLU A 105 4.87 -3.32 4.79
N HIS A 106 5.29 -3.00 3.57
CA HIS A 106 6.59 -3.44 3.04
C HIS A 106 7.75 -2.72 3.74
N HIS A 107 7.58 -1.45 4.14
CA HIS A 107 8.56 -0.74 4.95
C HIS A 107 8.76 -1.44 6.29
N ARG A 108 7.67 -1.83 6.98
CA ARG A 108 7.75 -2.57 8.25
C ARG A 108 8.47 -3.90 8.09
N ILE A 109 8.19 -4.66 7.03
CA ILE A 109 8.86 -5.93 6.73
C ILE A 109 10.36 -5.71 6.50
N ALA A 110 10.74 -4.77 5.64
CA ALA A 110 12.14 -4.46 5.35
C ALA A 110 12.90 -4.01 6.60
N LYS A 111 12.25 -3.20 7.45
CA LYS A 111 12.84 -2.75 8.73
C LYS A 111 13.03 -3.91 9.71
N ALA A 112 12.07 -4.82 9.81
CA ALA A 112 12.17 -6.00 10.66
C ALA A 112 13.28 -6.95 10.16
N GLU A 113 13.40 -7.16 8.85
CA GLU A 113 14.49 -7.95 8.25
C GLU A 113 15.86 -7.32 8.50
N ALA A 114 15.97 -6.00 8.43
CA ALA A 114 17.21 -5.29 8.70
C ALA A 114 17.63 -5.34 10.19
N ALA A 115 16.63 -5.41 11.08
CA ALA A 115 16.85 -5.48 12.54
C ALA A 115 17.10 -6.91 13.04
N ALA A 116 16.80 -7.93 12.22
CA ALA A 116 17.02 -9.33 12.60
C ALA A 116 18.53 -9.59 12.85
N PRO A 117 18.91 -10.31 13.92
CA PRO A 117 20.29 -10.68 14.18
C PRO A 117 20.86 -11.42 12.96
N ARG A 118 21.92 -10.89 12.38
CA ARG A 118 22.64 -11.61 11.32
C ARG A 118 23.36 -12.77 11.97
N ASP A 119 22.97 -13.99 11.66
CA ASP A 119 23.72 -15.19 12.04
C ASP A 119 25.12 -15.09 11.39
N PRO A 120 26.22 -15.00 12.20
CA PRO A 120 27.58 -14.91 11.66
C PRO A 120 27.98 -16.11 10.80
N GLN A 121 27.22 -17.20 10.86
CA GLN A 121 27.45 -18.43 10.10
C GLN A 121 26.56 -18.55 8.86
N ALA A 122 25.62 -17.64 8.65
CA ALA A 122 24.87 -17.59 7.43
C ALA A 122 25.78 -17.06 6.30
N GLN A 123 26.30 -17.99 5.49
CA GLN A 123 26.99 -17.63 4.24
C GLN A 123 26.06 -16.76 3.39
N PRO A 124 26.56 -15.67 2.77
CA PRO A 124 25.72 -14.86 1.91
C PRO A 124 25.15 -15.75 0.79
N ALA A 125 23.87 -16.01 0.87
CA ALA A 125 23.19 -16.70 -0.20
C ALA A 125 23.51 -15.97 -1.51
N SER A 126 24.07 -16.72 -2.47
CA SER A 126 24.50 -16.15 -3.75
C SER A 126 23.33 -15.37 -4.38
N ARG A 127 23.62 -14.31 -5.13
CA ARG A 127 22.61 -13.46 -5.81
C ARG A 127 21.55 -14.28 -6.59
N GLN A 128 21.91 -15.53 -6.98
CA GLN A 128 21.01 -16.47 -7.66
C GLN A 128 19.91 -17.06 -6.75
N THR A 129 20.19 -17.33 -5.45
CA THR A 129 19.18 -17.84 -4.51
C THR A 129 18.16 -16.77 -4.08
N ARG A 130 18.55 -15.47 -4.07
CA ARG A 130 17.63 -14.38 -3.74
C ARG A 130 16.60 -14.13 -4.87
N ALA A 131 17.02 -14.28 -6.13
CA ALA A 131 16.11 -14.26 -7.28
C ALA A 131 15.14 -15.47 -7.29
N GLN A 132 15.58 -16.62 -6.75
CA GLN A 132 14.73 -17.81 -6.64
C GLN A 132 13.76 -17.76 -5.46
N ALA A 133 14.13 -17.14 -4.34
CA ALA A 133 13.24 -16.99 -3.18
C ALA A 133 12.09 -16.00 -3.44
N THR A 134 12.34 -14.89 -4.17
CA THR A 134 11.28 -13.99 -4.62
C THR A 134 10.36 -14.64 -5.67
N ASN A 135 10.88 -15.56 -6.49
CA ASN A 135 10.06 -16.34 -7.43
C ASN A 135 9.21 -17.42 -6.73
N GLN A 136 9.65 -17.98 -5.59
CA GLN A 136 8.87 -19.00 -4.87
C GLN A 136 7.68 -18.41 -4.08
N ALA A 137 7.78 -17.16 -3.60
CA ALA A 137 6.66 -16.48 -2.94
C ALA A 137 5.51 -16.12 -3.92
N HIS A 138 5.77 -16.15 -5.23
CA HIS A 138 4.80 -15.86 -6.29
C HIS A 138 4.44 -17.11 -7.14
N GLN A 139 4.80 -18.32 -6.72
CA GLN A 139 4.40 -19.55 -7.40
C GLN A 139 2.87 -19.72 -7.33
N GLY A 140 2.19 -19.25 -8.38
CA GLY A 140 0.74 -19.29 -8.53
C GLY A 140 0.07 -17.94 -8.80
N CYS A 141 0.75 -16.82 -8.54
CA CYS A 141 0.20 -15.48 -8.78
C CYS A 141 0.83 -14.90 -10.04
N THR A 142 0.07 -14.91 -11.14
CA THR A 142 0.58 -14.56 -12.47
C THR A 142 -0.11 -13.37 -13.13
N ILE A 143 -1.09 -12.77 -12.47
CA ILE A 143 -1.85 -11.65 -13.03
C ILE A 143 -1.11 -10.35 -12.74
N LYS A 144 -0.66 -9.66 -13.78
CA LYS A 144 0.09 -8.40 -13.67
C LYS A 144 -0.87 -7.20 -13.70
N GLY A 145 -0.88 -6.42 -12.63
CA GLY A 145 -1.60 -5.13 -12.56
C GLY A 145 -0.67 -3.96 -12.80
N ASN A 146 -1.09 -3.00 -13.62
CA ASN A 146 -0.38 -1.77 -13.86
C ASN A 146 -1.32 -0.61 -14.22
N ARG A 147 -0.78 0.59 -14.28
CA ARG A 147 -1.49 1.75 -14.79
C ARG A 147 -1.29 1.89 -16.31
N SER A 148 -2.40 1.96 -17.05
CA SER A 148 -2.35 2.20 -18.50
C SER A 148 -1.84 3.61 -18.82
N ARG A 149 -1.40 3.84 -20.07
CA ARG A 149 -1.04 5.19 -20.55
C ARG A 149 -2.17 6.23 -20.43
N ARG A 150 -3.42 5.77 -20.36
CA ARG A 150 -4.62 6.62 -20.15
C ARG A 150 -4.95 6.84 -18.68
N GLY A 151 -4.16 6.26 -17.77
CA GLY A 151 -4.35 6.39 -16.33
C GLY A 151 -5.27 5.36 -15.69
N ASP A 152 -5.82 4.41 -16.46
CA ASP A 152 -6.69 3.35 -15.92
C ASP A 152 -5.88 2.26 -15.22
N TRP A 153 -6.40 1.73 -14.14
CA TRP A 153 -5.88 0.54 -13.48
C TRP A 153 -6.35 -0.70 -14.25
N ILE A 154 -5.40 -1.40 -14.85
CA ILE A 154 -5.67 -2.57 -15.67
C ILE A 154 -4.84 -3.76 -15.23
N TYR A 155 -5.38 -4.97 -15.40
CA TYR A 155 -4.60 -6.20 -15.20
C TYR A 155 -4.49 -6.99 -16.49
N HIS A 156 -3.38 -7.70 -16.62
CA HIS A 156 -3.04 -8.56 -17.74
C HIS A 156 -2.92 -10.01 -17.24
N LEU A 157 -3.53 -10.93 -17.98
CA LEU A 157 -3.39 -12.37 -17.77
C LEU A 157 -2.21 -12.91 -18.57
N PRO A 158 -1.57 -14.00 -18.13
CA PRO A 158 -0.59 -14.71 -18.95
C PRO A 158 -1.16 -15.03 -20.34
N GLY A 159 -0.38 -14.77 -21.39
CA GLY A 159 -0.78 -14.98 -22.79
C GLY A 159 -1.54 -13.83 -23.44
N MET A 160 -1.83 -12.74 -22.72
CA MET A 160 -2.34 -11.51 -23.35
C MET A 160 -1.22 -10.78 -24.10
N GLN A 161 -1.57 -10.05 -25.16
CA GLN A 161 -0.64 -9.42 -26.11
C GLN A 161 0.48 -8.62 -25.48
N TYR A 162 0.23 -7.88 -24.40
CA TYR A 162 1.22 -7.04 -23.72
C TYR A 162 1.64 -7.58 -22.36
N TYR A 163 1.34 -8.84 -22.06
CA TYR A 163 1.65 -9.41 -20.75
C TYR A 163 3.14 -9.42 -20.45
N GLU A 164 3.97 -9.85 -21.42
CA GLU A 164 5.42 -9.92 -21.22
C GLU A 164 6.05 -8.53 -21.08
N ASP A 165 5.56 -7.55 -21.83
CA ASP A 165 6.05 -6.17 -21.82
C ASP A 165 5.50 -5.37 -20.62
N THR A 166 4.51 -5.92 -19.90
CA THR A 166 3.91 -5.23 -18.75
C THR A 166 4.82 -5.30 -17.55
N ARG A 167 5.35 -4.15 -17.14
CA ARG A 167 5.97 -3.99 -15.82
C ARG A 167 4.86 -3.90 -14.77
N ALA A 168 4.71 -4.97 -13.99
CA ALA A 168 3.70 -5.02 -12.96
C ALA A 168 4.00 -4.03 -11.82
N GLU A 169 3.00 -3.26 -11.44
CA GLU A 169 3.00 -2.47 -10.20
C GLU A 169 2.42 -3.32 -9.05
N GLU A 170 1.56 -4.29 -9.39
CA GLU A 170 0.93 -5.21 -8.44
C GLU A 170 0.74 -6.59 -9.10
N ILE A 171 0.88 -7.67 -8.32
CA ILE A 171 0.68 -9.05 -8.80
C ILE A 171 -0.52 -9.66 -8.06
N PHE A 172 -1.41 -10.31 -8.81
CA PHE A 172 -2.61 -10.95 -8.27
C PHE A 172 -2.62 -12.46 -8.56
N CYS A 173 -3.19 -13.24 -7.62
CA CYS A 173 -3.33 -14.68 -7.76
C CYS A 173 -4.66 -15.06 -8.44
N SER A 174 -5.61 -14.13 -8.56
CA SER A 174 -6.89 -14.35 -9.26
C SER A 174 -7.43 -13.05 -9.85
N GLU A 175 -8.24 -13.18 -10.90
CA GLU A 175 -8.96 -12.01 -11.46
C GLU A 175 -9.93 -11.38 -10.45
N ALA A 176 -10.47 -12.18 -9.52
CA ALA A 176 -11.33 -11.67 -8.47
C ALA A 176 -10.56 -10.71 -7.54
N GLN A 177 -9.32 -11.05 -7.17
CA GLN A 177 -8.44 -10.18 -6.40
C GLN A 177 -8.10 -8.89 -7.17
N ALA A 178 -7.75 -9.00 -8.47
CA ALA A 178 -7.45 -7.84 -9.29
C ALA A 178 -8.66 -6.88 -9.37
N ARG A 179 -9.87 -7.41 -9.58
CA ARG A 179 -11.10 -6.60 -9.60
C ARG A 179 -11.43 -5.99 -8.24
N ALA A 180 -11.28 -6.75 -7.17
CA ALA A 180 -11.45 -6.24 -5.80
C ALA A 180 -10.47 -5.12 -5.48
N ALA A 181 -9.27 -5.16 -6.06
CA ALA A 181 -8.26 -4.11 -5.97
C ALA A 181 -8.54 -2.91 -6.93
N GLY A 182 -9.69 -2.89 -7.62
CA GLY A 182 -10.07 -1.78 -8.50
C GLY A 182 -9.45 -1.83 -9.91
N TYR A 183 -8.82 -2.95 -10.28
CA TYR A 183 -8.28 -3.14 -11.62
C TYR A 183 -9.34 -3.72 -12.56
N ARG A 184 -9.42 -3.22 -13.76
CA ARG A 184 -10.21 -3.84 -14.84
C ARG A 184 -9.29 -4.66 -15.75
N ARG A 185 -9.86 -5.66 -16.41
CA ARG A 185 -9.11 -6.44 -17.40
C ARG A 185 -8.67 -5.57 -18.57
N SER A 186 -7.41 -5.73 -19.00
CA SER A 186 -6.95 -5.13 -20.26
C SER A 186 -7.80 -5.62 -21.43
N LYS A 187 -7.99 -4.76 -22.42
CA LYS A 187 -8.77 -5.11 -23.64
C LYS A 187 -7.91 -5.79 -24.69
N VAL A 188 -6.59 -5.79 -24.51
CA VAL A 188 -5.58 -6.33 -25.43
C VAL A 188 -4.46 -6.96 -24.63
#